data_dd0734c47b4d3f4ae20e168d9957d20a
#
_entry.id   dd0734c47b4d3f4ae20e168d9957d20a
#
_cell.length_a   1.000
_cell.length_b   1.000
_cell.length_c   1.000
_cell.angle_alpha   90.00
_cell.angle_beta   90.00
_cell.angle_gamma   90.00
#
_symmetry.space_group_name_H-M   'P 1'
#
loop_
_entity.id
_entity.type
_entity.pdbx_description
1 polymer ?
#
loop_
_entity_poly.entity_id
_entity_poly.type
_entity_poly.pdbx_seq_one_letter_code
_entity_poly.pdbx_strand_id
1 'polypeptide(L)'
;MARKGFAINGAVNAYPDLMVKTESGKLLIIETKGDQLENSESREKAETGAKWAEMAGRMYKYYMVFETKNPGYNGAYSYEEFMRIVKEL
;
A
#
# COMPACT_ATOMS: atom_id res chain seq x y z
N MET A 1 15.47 -2.57 6.14
CA MET A 1 15.08 -1.38 5.35
C MET A 1 14.63 -0.25 6.26
N ALA A 2 15.07 0.96 5.98
CA ALA A 2 14.71 2.12 6.80
C ALA A 2 13.30 2.58 6.47
N ARG A 3 12.55 2.96 7.51
CA ARG A 3 11.25 3.59 7.32
C ARG A 3 11.48 5.03 6.91
N LYS A 4 10.72 5.47 5.95
CA LYS A 4 10.85 6.81 5.40
C LYS A 4 9.48 7.43 5.25
N GLY A 5 9.28 8.58 5.87
CA GLY A 5 8.04 9.32 5.75
C GLY A 5 8.00 10.12 4.47
N PHE A 6 6.82 10.29 3.92
CA PHE A 6 6.62 11.15 2.76
C PHE A 6 5.18 11.64 2.75
N ALA A 7 4.99 12.76 2.05
CA ALA A 7 3.65 13.32 1.92
C ALA A 7 2.92 12.68 0.74
N ILE A 8 1.74 12.17 1.00
CA ILE A 8 0.88 11.66 -0.04
C ILE A 8 -0.18 12.70 -0.33
N ASN A 9 -0.04 13.33 -1.47
CA ASN A 9 -1.05 14.17 -2.10
C ASN A 9 -1.87 15.02 -1.16
N GLY A 10 -1.19 15.90 -0.46
CA GLY A 10 -1.80 17.02 0.20
C GLY A 10 -2.24 16.84 1.63
N ALA A 11 -2.52 15.70 2.09
CA ALA A 11 -3.18 15.62 3.38
C ALA A 11 -2.54 14.69 4.39
N VAL A 12 -1.89 13.65 3.95
CA VAL A 12 -1.44 12.59 4.85
C VAL A 12 0.03 12.29 4.65
N ASN A 13 0.78 12.27 5.74
CA ASN A 13 2.13 11.75 5.74
C ASN A 13 2.05 10.24 5.90
N ALA A 14 2.73 9.52 5.03
CA ALA A 14 2.75 8.07 5.09
C ALA A 14 4.10 7.59 5.60
N TYR A 15 4.04 6.59 6.49
CA TYR A 15 5.23 5.95 7.02
C TYR A 15 5.07 4.46 6.78
N PRO A 16 5.39 3.99 5.58
CA PRO A 16 5.17 2.60 5.24
C PRO A 16 6.08 1.67 6.03
N ASP A 17 5.60 0.45 6.26
CA ASP A 17 6.39 -0.57 6.93
C ASP A 17 7.54 -1.04 6.05
N LEU A 18 7.29 -1.12 4.75
CA LEU A 18 8.28 -1.58 3.79
C LEU A 18 8.25 -0.74 2.53
N MET A 19 9.42 -0.52 1.96
CA MET A 19 9.58 0.03 0.62
C MET A 19 10.47 -0.94 -0.13
N VAL A 20 9.95 -1.51 -1.21
CA VAL A 20 10.65 -2.54 -1.97
C VAL A 20 10.79 -2.11 -3.42
N LYS A 21 12.00 -2.22 -3.95
CA LYS A 21 12.24 -1.97 -5.37
C LYS A 21 12.37 -3.32 -6.07
N THR A 22 11.56 -3.55 -7.09
CA THR A 22 11.61 -4.80 -7.85
C THR A 22 12.74 -4.76 -8.87
N GLU A 23 13.07 -5.93 -9.42
CA GLU A 23 14.07 -6.03 -10.49
C GLU A 23 13.65 -5.24 -11.72
N SER A 24 12.37 -5.15 -11.97
CA SER A 24 11.84 -4.37 -13.09
C SER A 24 11.86 -2.86 -12.84
N GLY A 25 12.29 -2.43 -11.67
CA GLY A 25 12.40 -1.01 -11.33
C GLY A 25 11.17 -0.42 -10.67
N LYS A 26 10.17 -1.21 -10.34
CA LYS A 26 8.96 -0.72 -9.67
C LYS A 26 9.25 -0.50 -8.19
N LEU A 27 8.71 0.58 -7.65
CA LEU A 27 8.79 0.87 -6.22
C LEU A 27 7.46 0.49 -5.56
N LEU A 28 7.54 -0.45 -4.64
CA LEU A 28 6.37 -0.91 -3.89
C LEU A 28 6.37 -0.31 -2.51
N ILE A 29 5.30 0.35 -2.16
CA ILE A 29 5.10 0.90 -0.83
C ILE A 29 4.06 0.03 -0.15
N ILE A 30 4.47 -0.65 0.92
CA ILE A 30 3.66 -1.67 1.56
C ILE A 30 3.42 -1.29 3.01
N GLU A 31 2.16 -1.25 3.40
CA GLU A 31 1.77 -1.03 4.80
C GLU A 31 0.98 -2.24 5.27
N THR A 32 1.44 -2.87 6.34
CA THR A 32 0.75 -4.04 6.89
C THR A 32 -0.21 -3.61 8.00
N LYS A 33 -1.36 -4.28 8.08
CA LYS A 33 -2.38 -4.01 9.09
C LYS A 33 -2.94 -5.32 9.64
N GLY A 34 -3.10 -5.39 10.95
CA GLY A 34 -3.89 -6.47 11.53
C GLY A 34 -5.35 -6.30 11.17
N ASP A 35 -6.10 -7.40 11.03
CA ASP A 35 -7.51 -7.35 10.64
C ASP A 35 -8.35 -6.46 11.56
N GLN A 36 -8.04 -6.43 12.84
CA GLN A 36 -8.77 -5.65 13.84
C GLN A 36 -8.55 -4.14 13.70
N LEU A 37 -7.58 -3.72 12.90
CA LEU A 37 -7.28 -2.31 12.69
C LEU A 37 -7.98 -1.71 11.49
N GLU A 38 -8.86 -2.48 10.83
CA GLU A 38 -9.62 -1.98 9.72
C GLU A 38 -10.70 -1.02 10.21
N ASN A 39 -10.68 0.21 9.71
CA ASN A 39 -11.62 1.26 10.11
C ASN A 39 -11.62 2.36 9.04
N SER A 40 -12.34 3.46 9.30
CA SER A 40 -12.43 4.56 8.33
C SER A 40 -11.09 5.23 8.07
N GLU A 41 -10.22 5.28 9.06
CA GLU A 41 -8.89 5.86 8.90
C GLU A 41 -8.02 5.01 7.99
N SER A 42 -8.04 3.68 8.16
CA SER A 42 -7.28 2.78 7.29
C SER A 42 -7.80 2.86 5.85
N ARG A 43 -9.12 2.97 5.69
CA ARG A 43 -9.72 3.14 4.37
C ARG A 43 -9.23 4.43 3.70
N GLU A 44 -9.23 5.52 4.42
CA GLU A 44 -8.76 6.80 3.89
C GLU A 44 -7.30 6.72 3.46
N LYS A 45 -6.46 6.11 4.29
CA LYS A 45 -5.03 5.93 3.97
C LYS A 45 -4.84 5.05 2.75
N ALA A 46 -5.57 3.96 2.65
CA ALA A 46 -5.45 3.04 1.52
C ALA A 46 -5.86 3.72 0.22
N GLU A 47 -6.99 4.39 0.23
CA GLU A 47 -7.49 5.08 -0.96
C GLU A 47 -6.57 6.22 -1.38
N THR A 48 -6.05 6.97 -0.42
CA THR A 48 -5.09 8.04 -0.70
C THR A 48 -3.80 7.49 -1.26
N GLY A 49 -3.30 6.39 -0.69
CA GLY A 49 -2.08 5.74 -1.18
C GLY A 49 -2.23 5.20 -2.58
N ALA A 50 -3.36 4.58 -2.88
CA ALA A 50 -3.64 4.06 -4.22
C ALA A 50 -3.69 5.19 -5.25
N LYS A 51 -4.34 6.29 -4.88
CA LYS A 51 -4.43 7.46 -5.75
C LYS A 51 -3.06 8.08 -5.99
N TRP A 52 -2.25 8.17 -4.94
CA TRP A 52 -0.88 8.66 -5.08
C TRP A 52 -0.09 7.81 -6.06
N ALA A 53 -0.17 6.49 -5.93
CA ALA A 53 0.57 5.58 -6.80
C ALA A 53 0.14 5.72 -8.25
N GLU A 54 -1.17 5.87 -8.49
CA GLU A 54 -1.70 6.08 -9.81
C GLU A 54 -1.17 7.38 -10.43
N MET A 55 -1.12 8.45 -9.65
CA MET A 55 -0.63 9.74 -10.11
C MET A 55 0.89 9.78 -10.30
N ALA A 56 1.62 9.00 -9.51
CA ALA A 56 3.08 8.96 -9.57
C ALA A 56 3.59 8.17 -10.79
N GLY A 57 2.74 7.34 -11.39
CA GLY A 57 3.08 6.60 -12.59
C GLY A 57 3.16 5.10 -12.36
N ARG A 58 3.20 4.36 -13.46
CA ARG A 58 3.11 2.90 -13.43
C ARG A 58 4.27 2.19 -12.69
N MET A 59 5.36 2.91 -12.43
CA MET A 59 6.50 2.34 -11.73
C MET A 59 6.33 2.41 -10.20
N TYR A 60 5.25 3.00 -9.73
CA TYR A 60 4.97 3.17 -8.30
C TYR A 60 3.70 2.42 -7.96
N LYS A 61 3.75 1.63 -6.87
CA LYS A 61 2.62 0.85 -6.39
C LYS A 61 2.45 1.05 -4.89
N TYR A 62 1.21 1.04 -4.44
CA TYR A 62 0.90 1.11 -3.01
C TYR A 62 -0.03 -0.05 -2.64
N TYR A 63 0.28 -0.71 -1.55
CA TYR A 63 -0.52 -1.83 -1.05
C TYR A 63 -0.67 -1.72 0.45
N MET A 64 -1.91 -1.69 0.94
CA MET A 64 -2.20 -1.90 2.35
C MET A 64 -2.63 -3.35 2.50
N VAL A 65 -1.87 -4.14 3.25
CA VAL A 65 -2.05 -5.58 3.31
C VAL A 65 -2.59 -5.99 4.69
N PHE A 66 -3.78 -6.58 4.69
CA PHE A 66 -4.39 -7.12 5.90
C PHE A 66 -4.06 -8.60 6.04
N GLU A 67 -4.07 -9.12 7.27
CA GLU A 67 -3.66 -10.49 7.54
C GLU A 67 -4.48 -11.51 6.76
N THR A 68 -5.79 -11.44 6.83
CA THR A 68 -6.66 -12.42 6.18
C THR A 68 -7.80 -11.80 5.39
N LYS A 69 -8.26 -10.61 5.75
CA LYS A 69 -9.45 -10.04 5.12
C LYS A 69 -9.10 -9.05 4.01
N ASN A 70 -10.01 -8.96 3.05
CA ASN A 70 -9.99 -7.87 2.08
C ASN A 70 -11.14 -6.93 2.46
N PRO A 71 -10.83 -5.71 2.93
CA PRO A 71 -11.89 -4.81 3.39
C PRO A 71 -12.74 -4.20 2.27
N GLY A 72 -12.37 -4.42 1.01
CA GLY A 72 -13.22 -4.03 -0.11
C GLY A 72 -13.05 -2.60 -0.62
N TYR A 73 -12.00 -1.93 -0.25
CA TYR A 73 -11.72 -0.59 -0.80
C TYR A 73 -10.38 -0.55 -1.52
N ASN A 74 -10.23 0.48 -2.34
CA ASN A 74 -9.07 0.62 -3.20
C ASN A 74 -7.78 0.77 -2.38
N GLY A 75 -6.74 0.07 -2.79
CA GLY A 75 -5.45 0.13 -2.12
C GLY A 75 -5.27 -0.90 -1.02
N ALA A 76 -6.31 -1.64 -0.67
CA ALA A 76 -6.28 -2.62 0.42
C ALA A 76 -6.48 -4.03 -0.12
N TYR A 77 -5.72 -4.97 0.43
CA TYR A 77 -5.70 -6.36 -0.05
C TYR A 77 -5.49 -7.29 1.13
N SER A 78 -5.97 -8.54 0.99
CA SER A 78 -5.57 -9.57 1.92
C SER A 78 -4.14 -10.00 1.60
N TYR A 79 -3.47 -10.61 2.57
CA TYR A 79 -2.12 -11.12 2.36
C TYR A 79 -2.06 -12.08 1.17
N GLU A 80 -3.03 -12.96 1.08
CA GLU A 80 -3.08 -13.94 -0.01
C GLU A 80 -3.19 -13.27 -1.38
N GLU A 81 -4.04 -12.26 -1.49
CA GLU A 81 -4.18 -11.50 -2.74
C GLU A 81 -2.90 -10.73 -3.07
N PHE A 82 -2.30 -10.12 -2.07
CA PHE A 82 -1.05 -9.39 -2.24
C PHE A 82 0.04 -10.30 -2.78
N MET A 83 0.16 -11.50 -2.26
CA MET A 83 1.17 -12.45 -2.73
C MET A 83 0.94 -12.84 -4.19
N ARG A 84 -0.31 -12.96 -4.61
CA ARG A 84 -0.61 -13.24 -6.02
C ARG A 84 -0.22 -12.07 -6.91
N ILE A 85 -0.49 -10.85 -6.47
CA ILE A 85 -0.13 -9.64 -7.22
C ILE A 85 1.38 -9.54 -7.38
N VAL A 86 2.11 -9.76 -6.32
CA VAL A 86 3.58 -9.64 -6.32
C VAL A 86 4.23 -10.62 -7.28
N LYS A 87 3.68 -11.81 -7.43
CA LYS A 87 4.22 -12.80 -8.36
C LYS A 87 4.18 -12.35 -9.81
N GLU A 88 3.31 -11.41 -10.13
CA GLU A 88 3.16 -10.92 -11.50
C GLU A 88 3.85 -9.58 -11.76
N LEU A 89 4.52 -9.03 -10.76
CA LEU A 89 5.23 -7.75 -10.91
C LEU A 89 6.65 -7.92 -11.55
#